data_c413ad9aa26ea5292b910e01869bc6c9
#
_entry.id   c413ad9aa26ea5292b910e01869bc6c9
#
_cell.length_a   1.000
_cell.length_b   1.000
_cell.length_c   1.000
_cell.angle_alpha   90.00
_cell.angle_beta   90.00
_cell.angle_gamma   90.00
#
_symmetry.space_group_name_H-M   'P 1'
#
loop_
_entity.id
_entity.type
_entity.pdbx_description
1 polymer ?
#
loop_
_entity_poly.entity_id
_entity_poly.type
_entity_poly.pdbx_seq_one_letter_code
_entity_poly.pdbx_strand_id
1 'polypeptide(L)'
;MSDPLAVIAGMPGVSEAVTDARKAVDRLYGHRVLRRKSPEVSARSALRGARASAALEGVDVPLDVIPEVTDPVVQGALRVSAELGRLGATWRAAPRQVLARLHTLAASGLTGDGGGAEALGRPRATEGAPDPLGLGPAPGPQEAVARVDGLVQLVTASSKTPALVLAAVVHAELAVLRPFGTADGVVARAAERLTLVEFGLDPKSLVAVEVGHLELGPAYGEGLRSYLSGTPEGVAAWVRHCASAVTLGVREATAICEAMQRG
;
A
#
# COMPACT_ATOMS: atom_id res chain seq x y z
N MET A 1 -27.85 -5.78 -4.25
CA MET A 1 -26.82 -6.40 -3.39
C MET A 1 -26.28 -5.34 -2.46
N SER A 2 -26.10 -5.65 -1.17
CA SER A 2 -25.48 -4.72 -0.23
C SER A 2 -23.98 -4.59 -0.58
N ASP A 3 -23.46 -3.36 -0.46
CA ASP A 3 -22.02 -3.10 -0.65
C ASP A 3 -21.23 -3.78 0.50
N PRO A 4 -20.35 -4.77 0.21
CA PRO A 4 -19.62 -5.48 1.26
C PRO A 4 -18.68 -4.55 2.03
N LEU A 5 -18.16 -3.50 1.39
CA LEU A 5 -17.33 -2.50 2.05
C LEU A 5 -18.11 -1.67 3.09
N ALA A 6 -19.41 -1.46 2.86
CA ALA A 6 -20.26 -0.76 3.82
C ALA A 6 -20.44 -1.55 5.12
N VAL A 7 -20.45 -2.89 5.04
CA VAL A 7 -20.47 -3.76 6.22
C VAL A 7 -19.19 -3.54 7.04
N ILE A 8 -18.02 -3.54 6.40
CA ILE A 8 -16.72 -3.30 7.07
C ILE A 8 -16.67 -1.89 7.68
N ALA A 9 -17.13 -0.87 6.96
CA ALA A 9 -17.17 0.51 7.45
C ALA A 9 -18.05 0.68 8.70
N GLY A 10 -19.08 -0.18 8.85
CA GLY A 10 -19.97 -0.20 10.03
C GLY A 10 -19.47 -1.01 11.22
N MET A 11 -18.32 -1.68 11.12
CA MET A 11 -17.76 -2.49 12.21
C MET A 11 -17.29 -1.60 13.39
N PRO A 12 -17.30 -2.13 14.62
CA PRO A 12 -16.93 -1.36 15.81
C PRO A 12 -15.55 -0.68 15.73
N GLY A 13 -15.51 0.62 15.99
CA GLY A 13 -14.28 1.44 15.98
C GLY A 13 -13.73 1.78 14.59
N VAL A 14 -14.28 1.23 13.50
CA VAL A 14 -13.82 1.52 12.12
C VAL A 14 -14.22 2.93 11.71
N SER A 15 -15.49 3.30 11.88
CA SER A 15 -16.00 4.64 11.50
C SER A 15 -15.25 5.78 12.20
N GLU A 16 -14.95 5.62 13.49
CA GLU A 16 -14.19 6.59 14.27
C GLU A 16 -12.75 6.72 13.75
N ALA A 17 -12.03 5.59 13.62
CA ALA A 17 -10.65 5.58 13.13
C ALA A 17 -10.53 6.19 11.72
N VAL A 18 -11.45 5.85 10.81
CA VAL A 18 -11.49 6.41 9.45
C VAL A 18 -11.75 7.92 9.47
N THR A 19 -12.65 8.37 10.34
CA THR A 19 -12.97 9.80 10.50
C THR A 19 -11.75 10.57 11.03
N ASP A 20 -11.04 10.03 12.00
CA ASP A 20 -9.87 10.69 12.58
C ASP A 20 -8.68 10.73 11.62
N ALA A 21 -8.45 9.65 10.86
CA ALA A 21 -7.47 9.63 9.78
C ALA A 21 -7.79 10.71 8.72
N ARG A 22 -9.06 10.81 8.29
CA ARG A 22 -9.48 11.88 7.36
C ARG A 22 -9.25 13.27 7.92
N LYS A 23 -9.63 13.54 9.16
CA LYS A 23 -9.36 14.83 9.81
C LYS A 23 -7.87 15.16 9.85
N ALA A 24 -7.01 14.14 10.05
CA ALA A 24 -5.57 14.33 10.03
C ALA A 24 -5.09 14.75 8.63
N VAL A 25 -5.55 14.06 7.58
CA VAL A 25 -5.24 14.41 6.19
C VAL A 25 -5.76 15.82 5.85
N ASP A 26 -7.00 16.15 6.23
CA ASP A 26 -7.58 17.48 5.97
C ASP A 26 -6.75 18.60 6.63
N ARG A 27 -6.25 18.39 7.86
CA ARG A 27 -5.33 19.34 8.51
C ARG A 27 -4.03 19.52 7.75
N LEU A 28 -3.42 18.41 7.26
CA LEU A 28 -2.23 18.48 6.42
C LEU A 28 -2.48 19.32 5.16
N TYR A 29 -3.61 19.11 4.49
CA TYR A 29 -3.97 19.84 3.27
C TYR A 29 -4.17 21.35 3.50
N GLY A 30 -4.45 21.77 4.75
CA GLY A 30 -4.47 23.15 5.19
C GLY A 30 -3.10 23.82 5.32
N HIS A 31 -1.99 23.04 5.27
CA HIS A 31 -0.66 23.56 5.49
C HIS A 31 -0.22 24.54 4.40
N ARG A 32 0.30 25.71 4.79
CA ARG A 32 0.62 26.81 3.87
C ARG A 32 1.65 26.47 2.78
N VAL A 33 2.61 25.58 3.07
CA VAL A 33 3.64 25.11 2.14
C VAL A 33 3.00 24.43 0.92
N LEU A 34 1.92 23.69 1.11
CA LEU A 34 1.25 22.92 0.07
C LEU A 34 0.56 23.82 -0.99
N ARG A 35 0.37 25.11 -0.73
CA ARG A 35 -0.16 26.03 -1.73
C ARG A 35 0.76 26.22 -2.92
N ARG A 36 2.07 26.08 -2.73
CA ARG A 36 3.10 26.32 -3.76
C ARG A 36 4.05 25.15 -4.00
N LYS A 37 4.28 24.31 -2.97
CA LYS A 37 5.32 23.26 -2.98
C LYS A 37 4.73 21.84 -2.82
N SER A 38 3.44 21.65 -3.13
CA SER A 38 2.78 20.34 -3.04
C SER A 38 3.52 19.24 -3.84
N PRO A 39 3.98 19.47 -5.08
CA PRO A 39 4.72 18.45 -5.82
C PRO A 39 6.06 18.05 -5.16
N GLU A 40 6.76 19.01 -4.56
CA GLU A 40 8.04 18.76 -3.87
C GLU A 40 7.81 17.96 -2.58
N VAL A 41 6.72 18.26 -1.83
CA VAL A 41 6.34 17.48 -0.65
C VAL A 41 5.96 16.05 -1.06
N SER A 42 5.17 15.89 -2.12
CA SER A 42 4.81 14.57 -2.67
C SER A 42 6.05 13.77 -3.08
N ALA A 43 7.01 14.37 -3.78
CA ALA A 43 8.24 13.69 -4.17
C ALA A 43 9.07 13.24 -2.96
N ARG A 44 9.20 14.08 -1.93
CA ARG A 44 9.90 13.72 -0.69
C ARG A 44 9.18 12.62 0.08
N SER A 45 7.84 12.67 0.11
CA SER A 45 7.01 11.63 0.71
C SER A 45 7.15 10.31 -0.05
N ALA A 46 7.17 10.36 -1.38
CA ALA A 46 7.35 9.19 -2.25
C ALA A 46 8.69 8.48 -1.98
N LEU A 47 9.77 9.24 -1.82
CA LEU A 47 11.10 8.69 -1.51
C LEU A 47 11.11 7.99 -0.13
N ARG A 48 10.51 8.62 0.88
CA ARG A 48 10.37 8.02 2.23
C ARG A 48 9.50 6.77 2.23
N GLY A 49 8.40 6.79 1.46
CA GLY A 49 7.55 5.63 1.28
C GLY A 49 8.29 4.47 0.63
N ALA A 50 9.08 4.73 -0.43
CA ALA A 50 9.89 3.70 -1.07
C ALA A 50 10.91 3.10 -0.10
N ARG A 51 11.63 3.94 0.68
CA ARG A 51 12.54 3.47 1.72
C ARG A 51 11.83 2.59 2.76
N ALA A 52 10.71 3.08 3.29
CA ALA A 52 9.95 2.33 4.29
C ALA A 52 9.41 1.01 3.73
N SER A 53 8.98 1.00 2.46
CA SER A 53 8.53 -0.22 1.79
C SER A 53 9.67 -1.24 1.64
N ALA A 54 10.90 -0.81 1.31
CA ALA A 54 12.07 -1.69 1.26
C ALA A 54 12.45 -2.22 2.66
N ALA A 55 12.38 -1.36 3.69
CA ALA A 55 12.65 -1.76 5.07
C ALA A 55 11.67 -2.84 5.57
N LEU A 56 10.40 -2.75 5.18
CA LEU A 56 9.39 -3.78 5.48
C LEU A 56 9.65 -5.12 4.75
N GLU A 57 10.43 -5.12 3.68
CA GLU A 57 10.95 -6.33 3.02
C GLU A 57 12.31 -6.78 3.59
N GLY A 58 12.79 -6.15 4.66
CA GLY A 58 14.04 -6.51 5.35
C GLY A 58 15.28 -5.73 4.89
N VAL A 59 15.17 -4.77 3.98
CA VAL A 59 16.29 -3.96 3.48
C VAL A 59 16.15 -2.52 3.98
N ASP A 60 16.66 -2.26 5.19
CA ASP A 60 16.63 -0.93 5.79
C ASP A 60 17.93 -0.17 5.48
N VAL A 61 17.78 0.98 4.83
CA VAL A 61 18.88 1.85 4.43
C VAL A 61 18.59 3.31 4.86
N PRO A 62 19.61 4.11 5.20
CA PRO A 62 19.42 5.52 5.49
C PRO A 62 18.88 6.29 4.28
N LEU A 63 18.09 7.32 4.53
CA LEU A 63 17.40 8.08 3.47
C LEU A 63 18.37 8.83 2.54
N ASP A 64 19.47 9.31 3.08
CA ASP A 64 20.50 10.08 2.37
C ASP A 64 21.33 9.26 1.40
N VAL A 65 21.48 7.95 1.64
CA VAL A 65 22.23 7.05 0.74
C VAL A 65 21.35 6.32 -0.28
N ILE A 66 20.02 6.42 -0.18
CA ILE A 66 19.08 5.72 -1.09
C ILE A 66 19.43 5.91 -2.58
N PRO A 67 19.81 7.10 -3.09
CA PRO A 67 20.13 7.28 -4.50
C PRO A 67 21.31 6.42 -4.99
N GLU A 68 22.19 6.00 -4.09
CA GLU A 68 23.42 5.24 -4.39
C GLU A 68 23.22 3.71 -4.18
N VAL A 69 22.11 3.31 -3.55
CA VAL A 69 21.84 1.90 -3.23
C VAL A 69 21.44 1.14 -4.49
N THR A 70 22.15 0.04 -4.76
CA THR A 70 21.89 -0.84 -5.91
C THR A 70 21.09 -2.09 -5.53
N ASP A 71 20.74 -2.26 -4.27
CA ASP A 71 19.93 -3.39 -3.81
C ASP A 71 18.63 -3.49 -4.61
N PRO A 72 18.28 -4.67 -5.15
CA PRO A 72 17.14 -4.83 -6.07
C PRO A 72 15.80 -4.56 -5.40
N VAL A 73 15.65 -4.79 -4.09
CA VAL A 73 14.43 -4.50 -3.33
C VAL A 73 14.22 -2.99 -3.23
N VAL A 74 15.29 -2.25 -2.86
CA VAL A 74 15.26 -0.78 -2.79
C VAL A 74 14.95 -0.18 -4.15
N GLN A 75 15.64 -0.64 -5.19
CA GLN A 75 15.41 -0.19 -6.56
C GLN A 75 14.01 -0.52 -7.07
N GLY A 76 13.47 -1.68 -6.68
CA GLY A 76 12.08 -2.06 -6.96
C GLY A 76 11.07 -1.10 -6.32
N ALA A 77 11.24 -0.81 -5.04
CA ALA A 77 10.38 0.11 -4.31
C ALA A 77 10.44 1.54 -4.88
N LEU A 78 11.62 2.01 -5.28
CA LEU A 78 11.81 3.32 -5.93
C LEU A 78 11.10 3.39 -7.29
N ARG A 79 11.25 2.37 -8.15
CA ARG A 79 10.57 2.31 -9.46
C ARG A 79 9.06 2.33 -9.30
N VAL A 80 8.53 1.54 -8.37
CA VAL A 80 7.09 1.52 -8.05
C VAL A 80 6.62 2.90 -7.60
N SER A 81 7.31 3.50 -6.64
CA SER A 81 6.93 4.80 -6.09
C SER A 81 6.92 5.92 -7.14
N ALA A 82 7.89 5.91 -8.06
CA ALA A 82 7.98 6.88 -9.16
C ALA A 82 6.84 6.73 -10.19
N GLU A 83 6.27 5.54 -10.32
CA GLU A 83 5.22 5.26 -11.32
C GLU A 83 3.80 5.50 -10.79
N LEU A 84 3.58 5.55 -9.48
CA LEU A 84 2.24 5.65 -8.88
C LEU A 84 1.40 6.79 -9.44
N GLY A 85 1.99 7.96 -9.64
CA GLY A 85 1.27 9.12 -10.17
C GLY A 85 0.73 8.95 -11.60
N ARG A 86 1.25 7.97 -12.36
CA ARG A 86 0.81 7.67 -13.74
C ARG A 86 -0.25 6.57 -13.79
N LEU A 87 -0.36 5.78 -12.74
CA LEU A 87 -1.20 4.59 -12.71
C LEU A 87 -2.63 4.85 -12.22
N GLY A 88 -2.92 6.03 -11.68
CA GLY A 88 -4.16 6.33 -10.99
C GLY A 88 -5.41 6.08 -11.84
N ALA A 89 -5.56 6.75 -12.97
CA ALA A 89 -6.72 6.57 -13.84
C ALA A 89 -6.89 5.10 -14.30
N THR A 90 -5.76 4.41 -14.55
CA THR A 90 -5.76 3.00 -14.93
C THR A 90 -6.18 2.12 -13.77
N TRP A 91 -5.85 2.47 -12.51
CA TRP A 91 -6.25 1.72 -11.32
C TRP A 91 -7.77 1.55 -11.23
N ARG A 92 -8.52 2.60 -11.52
CA ARG A 92 -9.99 2.55 -11.52
C ARG A 92 -10.59 1.74 -12.68
N ALA A 93 -9.92 1.72 -13.82
CA ALA A 93 -10.45 1.12 -15.04
C ALA A 93 -9.96 -0.32 -15.28
N ALA A 94 -8.71 -0.60 -14.96
CA ALA A 94 -8.02 -1.86 -15.25
C ALA A 94 -7.05 -2.26 -14.13
N PRO A 95 -7.54 -2.56 -12.89
CA PRO A 95 -6.70 -2.86 -11.74
C PRO A 95 -5.69 -3.98 -11.99
N ARG A 96 -6.06 -5.03 -12.74
CA ARG A 96 -5.14 -6.13 -13.07
C ARG A 96 -3.91 -5.67 -13.83
N GLN A 97 -4.06 -4.75 -14.78
CA GLN A 97 -2.93 -4.21 -15.54
C GLN A 97 -2.00 -3.42 -14.62
N VAL A 98 -2.58 -2.68 -13.67
CA VAL A 98 -1.80 -1.92 -12.70
C VAL A 98 -1.06 -2.87 -11.75
N LEU A 99 -1.70 -3.91 -11.21
CA LEU A 99 -1.03 -4.91 -10.36
C LEU A 99 0.11 -5.59 -11.10
N ALA A 100 -0.09 -6.01 -12.35
CA ALA A 100 0.95 -6.58 -13.19
C ALA A 100 2.12 -5.60 -13.41
N ARG A 101 1.82 -4.32 -13.65
CA ARG A 101 2.84 -3.27 -13.81
C ARG A 101 3.61 -3.02 -12.53
N LEU A 102 2.91 -2.91 -11.38
CA LEU A 102 3.54 -2.73 -10.07
C LEU A 102 4.49 -3.90 -9.76
N HIS A 103 4.04 -5.14 -9.97
CA HIS A 103 4.88 -6.31 -9.79
C HIS A 103 6.10 -6.30 -10.72
N THR A 104 5.92 -6.01 -12.02
CA THR A 104 7.03 -5.90 -12.96
C THR A 104 8.09 -4.89 -12.48
N LEU A 105 7.67 -3.73 -11.99
CA LEU A 105 8.57 -2.69 -11.47
C LEU A 105 9.26 -3.13 -10.18
N ALA A 106 8.51 -3.74 -9.27
CA ALA A 106 9.03 -4.18 -7.99
C ALA A 106 10.04 -5.32 -8.13
N ALA A 107 9.74 -6.32 -8.99
CA ALA A 107 10.47 -7.58 -9.05
C ALA A 107 11.55 -7.66 -10.14
N SER A 108 11.64 -6.68 -11.05
CA SER A 108 12.54 -6.73 -12.21
C SER A 108 14.04 -6.89 -11.88
N GLY A 109 14.45 -6.63 -10.64
CA GLY A 109 15.82 -6.87 -10.20
C GLY A 109 15.98 -8.10 -9.30
N LEU A 110 14.87 -8.76 -8.95
CA LEU A 110 14.86 -9.93 -8.07
C LEU A 110 14.91 -11.24 -8.86
N THR A 111 14.60 -11.18 -10.15
CA THR A 111 14.69 -12.34 -11.05
C THR A 111 16.13 -12.43 -11.55
N GLY A 112 16.90 -13.40 -11.05
CA GLY A 112 18.26 -13.64 -11.54
C GLY A 112 18.30 -13.98 -13.04
N ASP A 113 19.47 -14.05 -13.63
CA ASP A 113 19.74 -14.24 -15.08
C ASP A 113 19.15 -15.53 -15.71
N GLY A 114 18.42 -16.33 -14.94
CA GLY A 114 18.02 -17.69 -15.29
C GLY A 114 16.55 -17.93 -15.63
N GLY A 115 15.76 -16.92 -16.08
CA GLY A 115 14.40 -17.19 -16.60
C GLY A 115 13.23 -16.57 -15.84
N GLY A 116 13.48 -15.78 -14.81
CA GLY A 116 12.43 -15.13 -14.04
C GLY A 116 11.68 -13.99 -14.77
N ALA A 117 12.20 -13.52 -15.92
CA ALA A 117 11.58 -12.43 -16.68
C ALA A 117 10.16 -12.76 -17.19
N GLU A 118 9.90 -14.02 -17.50
CA GLU A 118 8.57 -14.46 -17.95
C GLU A 118 7.51 -14.44 -16.85
N ALA A 119 7.92 -14.49 -15.58
CA ALA A 119 7.03 -14.44 -14.44
C ALA A 119 6.63 -12.99 -14.06
N LEU A 120 7.36 -11.99 -14.58
CA LEU A 120 7.09 -10.59 -14.24
C LEU A 120 5.67 -10.17 -14.68
N GLY A 121 4.92 -9.63 -13.71
CA GLY A 121 3.56 -9.17 -13.94
C GLY A 121 2.51 -10.31 -14.07
N ARG A 122 2.92 -11.57 -13.91
CA ARG A 122 2.01 -12.72 -14.00
C ARG A 122 1.77 -13.32 -12.62
N PRO A 123 0.54 -13.73 -12.32
CA PRO A 123 0.27 -14.51 -11.11
C PRO A 123 1.14 -15.78 -11.09
N ARG A 124 1.57 -16.19 -9.90
CA ARG A 124 2.29 -17.45 -9.71
C ARG A 124 1.45 -18.64 -10.15
N ALA A 125 2.10 -19.62 -10.74
CA ALA A 125 1.49 -20.87 -11.16
C ALA A 125 1.79 -22.05 -10.20
N THR A 126 2.73 -21.83 -9.26
CA THR A 126 3.22 -22.86 -8.32
C THR A 126 2.60 -22.65 -6.94
N GLU A 127 2.46 -23.75 -6.21
CA GLU A 127 2.13 -23.72 -4.79
C GLU A 127 3.23 -23.04 -3.96
N GLY A 128 2.83 -22.47 -2.85
CA GLY A 128 3.73 -21.75 -1.95
C GLY A 128 4.13 -20.36 -2.46
N ALA A 129 4.49 -19.53 -1.53
CA ALA A 129 5.07 -18.21 -1.76
C ALA A 129 5.91 -17.86 -0.51
N PRO A 130 6.99 -17.08 -0.62
CA PRO A 130 7.73 -16.59 0.53
C PRO A 130 6.82 -15.93 1.56
N ASP A 131 7.14 -16.11 2.84
CA ASP A 131 6.34 -15.60 3.96
C ASP A 131 7.18 -14.73 4.91
N PRO A 132 7.58 -13.53 4.48
CA PRO A 132 8.45 -12.67 5.28
C PRO A 132 7.77 -12.14 6.56
N LEU A 133 6.44 -12.19 6.62
CA LEU A 133 5.66 -11.66 7.75
C LEU A 133 5.13 -12.76 8.68
N GLY A 134 5.41 -14.04 8.41
CA GLY A 134 4.91 -15.15 9.23
C GLY A 134 3.38 -15.25 9.23
N LEU A 135 2.76 -15.08 8.07
CA LEU A 135 1.30 -15.16 7.90
C LEU A 135 0.80 -16.59 7.73
N GLY A 136 1.71 -17.55 7.56
CA GLY A 136 1.39 -18.94 7.23
C GLY A 136 1.36 -19.22 5.73
N PRO A 137 0.94 -20.41 5.30
CA PRO A 137 0.94 -20.79 3.90
C PRO A 137 0.02 -19.89 3.06
N ALA A 138 0.51 -19.46 1.89
CA ALA A 138 -0.33 -18.75 0.93
C ALA A 138 -1.39 -19.70 0.35
N PRO A 139 -2.58 -19.19 -0.02
CA PRO A 139 -3.57 -19.96 -0.77
C PRO A 139 -3.00 -20.52 -2.07
N GLY A 140 -3.59 -21.59 -2.60
CA GLY A 140 -3.21 -22.14 -3.91
C GLY A 140 -3.34 -21.09 -5.04
N PRO A 141 -2.62 -21.27 -6.17
CA PRO A 141 -2.61 -20.29 -7.26
C PRO A 141 -4.01 -19.96 -7.80
N GLN A 142 -4.86 -20.96 -7.94
CA GLN A 142 -6.22 -20.79 -8.46
C GLN A 142 -7.09 -19.96 -7.50
N GLU A 143 -7.01 -20.24 -6.20
CA GLU A 143 -7.71 -19.47 -5.18
C GLU A 143 -7.19 -18.02 -5.13
N ALA A 144 -5.88 -17.84 -5.17
CA ALA A 144 -5.27 -16.50 -5.18
C ALA A 144 -5.78 -15.68 -6.38
N VAL A 145 -5.83 -16.25 -7.58
CA VAL A 145 -6.37 -15.59 -8.78
C VAL A 145 -7.84 -15.25 -8.60
N ALA A 146 -8.66 -16.18 -8.12
CA ALA A 146 -10.10 -15.95 -7.94
C ALA A 146 -10.37 -14.83 -6.92
N ARG A 147 -9.60 -14.75 -5.83
CA ARG A 147 -9.73 -13.68 -4.85
C ARG A 147 -9.24 -12.33 -5.37
N VAL A 148 -8.15 -12.30 -6.16
CA VAL A 148 -7.73 -11.08 -6.88
C VAL A 148 -8.83 -10.63 -7.85
N ASP A 149 -9.58 -11.54 -8.48
CA ASP A 149 -10.71 -11.18 -9.32
C ASP A 149 -11.83 -10.51 -8.54
N GLY A 150 -12.14 -11.02 -7.36
CA GLY A 150 -13.07 -10.39 -6.43
C GLY A 150 -12.59 -8.99 -5.99
N LEU A 151 -11.29 -8.85 -5.71
CA LEU A 151 -10.69 -7.57 -5.37
C LEU A 151 -10.80 -6.55 -6.52
N VAL A 152 -10.54 -6.98 -7.75
CA VAL A 152 -10.71 -6.15 -8.96
C VAL A 152 -12.16 -5.67 -9.08
N GLN A 153 -13.14 -6.52 -8.81
CA GLN A 153 -14.55 -6.13 -8.81
C GLN A 153 -14.84 -5.05 -7.74
N LEU A 154 -14.26 -5.16 -6.54
CA LEU A 154 -14.41 -4.15 -5.50
C LEU A 154 -13.81 -2.80 -5.91
N VAL A 155 -12.63 -2.80 -6.53
CA VAL A 155 -11.95 -1.57 -6.99
C VAL A 155 -12.73 -0.90 -8.12
N THR A 156 -13.33 -1.67 -9.03
CA THR A 156 -14.07 -1.13 -10.17
C THR A 156 -15.53 -0.78 -9.84
N ALA A 157 -16.04 -1.28 -8.72
CA ALA A 157 -17.40 -1.00 -8.29
C ALA A 157 -17.56 0.47 -7.84
N SER A 158 -18.76 1.00 -8.09
CA SER A 158 -19.13 2.29 -7.51
C SER A 158 -19.56 2.07 -6.05
N SER A 159 -18.70 2.45 -5.11
CA SER A 159 -18.98 2.41 -3.68
C SER A 159 -18.96 3.82 -3.08
N LYS A 160 -19.80 4.05 -2.06
CA LYS A 160 -19.78 5.26 -1.23
C LYS A 160 -18.96 5.09 0.05
N THR A 161 -18.36 3.92 0.22
CA THR A 161 -17.53 3.60 1.38
C THR A 161 -16.25 4.45 1.38
N PRO A 162 -15.77 4.89 2.54
CA PRO A 162 -14.54 5.66 2.63
C PRO A 162 -13.34 4.96 1.97
N ALA A 163 -12.55 5.71 1.22
CA ALA A 163 -11.37 5.21 0.49
C ALA A 163 -10.43 4.36 1.35
N LEU A 164 -10.26 4.71 2.63
CA LEU A 164 -9.40 3.99 3.55
C LEU A 164 -9.88 2.54 3.78
N VAL A 165 -11.17 2.29 3.81
CA VAL A 165 -11.72 0.92 3.98
C VAL A 165 -11.37 0.06 2.77
N LEU A 166 -11.58 0.57 1.55
CA LEU A 166 -11.18 -0.12 0.33
C LEU A 166 -9.66 -0.34 0.28
N ALA A 167 -8.88 0.70 0.60
CA ALA A 167 -7.42 0.62 0.59
C ALA A 167 -6.89 -0.44 1.57
N ALA A 168 -7.47 -0.53 2.77
CA ALA A 168 -7.12 -1.55 3.75
C ALA A 168 -7.43 -2.97 3.24
N VAL A 169 -8.58 -3.18 2.58
CA VAL A 169 -8.93 -4.48 1.97
C VAL A 169 -7.97 -4.81 0.82
N VAL A 170 -7.69 -3.85 -0.06
CA VAL A 170 -6.73 -4.03 -1.17
C VAL A 170 -5.37 -4.47 -0.64
N HIS A 171 -4.86 -3.79 0.36
CA HIS A 171 -3.57 -4.12 0.97
C HIS A 171 -3.59 -5.52 1.58
N ALA A 172 -4.55 -5.81 2.45
CA ALA A 172 -4.61 -7.10 3.14
C ALA A 172 -4.72 -8.27 2.14
N GLU A 173 -5.65 -8.18 1.18
CA GLU A 173 -5.80 -9.23 0.18
C GLU A 173 -4.50 -9.51 -0.57
N LEU A 174 -3.83 -8.50 -1.09
CA LEU A 174 -2.57 -8.68 -1.82
C LEU A 174 -1.45 -9.23 -0.93
N ALA A 175 -1.34 -8.75 0.31
CA ALA A 175 -0.31 -9.21 1.25
C ALA A 175 -0.53 -10.68 1.69
N VAL A 176 -1.78 -11.11 1.88
CA VAL A 176 -2.06 -12.47 2.33
C VAL A 176 -2.12 -13.48 1.19
N LEU A 177 -2.59 -13.08 0.01
CA LEU A 177 -2.66 -13.93 -1.17
C LEU A 177 -1.29 -14.20 -1.79
N ARG A 178 -0.40 -13.22 -1.71
CA ARG A 178 0.91 -13.28 -2.35
C ARG A 178 0.79 -13.78 -3.80
N PRO A 179 0.00 -13.08 -4.64
CA PRO A 179 -0.42 -13.59 -5.95
C PRO A 179 0.71 -13.73 -6.95
N PHE A 180 1.84 -13.06 -6.74
CA PHE A 180 3.00 -13.12 -7.62
C PHE A 180 4.13 -14.01 -7.08
N GLY A 181 4.18 -14.25 -5.77
CA GLY A 181 5.23 -15.04 -5.12
C GLY A 181 6.56 -14.29 -4.92
N THR A 182 6.65 -13.05 -5.38
CA THR A 182 7.81 -12.17 -5.16
C THR A 182 7.34 -10.72 -5.05
N ALA A 183 7.99 -9.90 -4.23
CA ALA A 183 7.70 -8.47 -4.04
C ALA A 183 6.21 -8.15 -3.74
N ASP A 184 5.44 -9.12 -3.28
CA ASP A 184 4.00 -8.97 -3.02
C ASP A 184 3.72 -7.91 -1.96
N GLY A 185 4.58 -7.76 -0.95
CA GLY A 185 4.46 -6.72 0.06
C GLY A 185 4.62 -5.32 -0.53
N VAL A 186 5.59 -5.12 -1.43
CA VAL A 186 5.77 -3.83 -2.14
C VAL A 186 4.54 -3.51 -2.98
N VAL A 187 4.00 -4.51 -3.70
CA VAL A 187 2.79 -4.35 -4.53
C VAL A 187 1.58 -4.02 -3.66
N ALA A 188 1.39 -4.70 -2.53
CA ALA A 188 0.27 -4.48 -1.62
C ALA A 188 0.23 -3.05 -1.07
N ARG A 189 1.36 -2.54 -0.55
CA ARG A 189 1.48 -1.17 -0.03
C ARG A 189 1.31 -0.11 -1.12
N ALA A 190 1.86 -0.37 -2.31
CA ALA A 190 1.69 0.52 -3.46
C ALA A 190 0.22 0.60 -3.91
N ALA A 191 -0.48 -0.52 -3.95
CA ALA A 191 -1.90 -0.57 -4.29
C ALA A 191 -2.78 0.11 -3.23
N GLU A 192 -2.45 -0.02 -1.94
CA GLU A 192 -3.09 0.75 -0.88
C GLU A 192 -2.94 2.26 -1.12
N ARG A 193 -1.71 2.74 -1.27
CA ARG A 193 -1.43 4.16 -1.51
C ARG A 193 -2.16 4.67 -2.74
N LEU A 194 -2.12 3.92 -3.83
CA LEU A 194 -2.83 4.26 -5.08
C LEU A 194 -4.34 4.36 -4.86
N THR A 195 -4.91 3.47 -4.04
CA THR A 195 -6.33 3.50 -3.68
C THR A 195 -6.67 4.75 -2.87
N LEU A 196 -5.85 5.12 -1.89
CA LEU A 196 -6.05 6.34 -1.10
C LEU A 196 -6.03 7.60 -1.98
N VAL A 197 -5.17 7.64 -2.99
CA VAL A 197 -5.06 8.73 -3.96
C VAL A 197 -6.29 8.79 -4.85
N GLU A 198 -6.61 7.71 -5.52
CA GLU A 198 -7.64 7.66 -6.56
C GLU A 198 -9.07 7.74 -6.01
N PHE A 199 -9.29 7.27 -4.79
CA PHE A 199 -10.59 7.34 -4.14
C PHE A 199 -10.73 8.54 -3.18
N GLY A 200 -9.79 9.49 -3.25
CA GLY A 200 -9.94 10.85 -2.77
C GLY A 200 -9.71 11.06 -1.28
N LEU A 201 -8.95 10.19 -0.60
CA LEU A 201 -8.45 10.51 0.73
C LEU A 201 -7.20 11.41 0.64
N ASP A 202 -6.24 11.07 -0.23
CA ASP A 202 -4.98 11.80 -0.41
C ASP A 202 -4.67 12.08 -1.90
N PRO A 203 -5.48 12.87 -2.62
CA PRO A 203 -5.40 13.06 -4.07
C PRO A 203 -4.08 13.67 -4.56
N LYS A 204 -3.24 14.22 -3.68
CA LYS A 204 -1.91 14.74 -4.02
C LYS A 204 -0.77 13.80 -3.65
N SER A 205 -1.08 12.60 -3.16
CA SER A 205 -0.08 11.60 -2.73
C SER A 205 0.96 12.16 -1.76
N LEU A 206 0.48 12.87 -0.73
CA LEU A 206 1.33 13.48 0.30
C LEU A 206 1.66 12.51 1.43
N VAL A 207 0.79 11.53 1.67
CA VAL A 207 0.84 10.61 2.81
C VAL A 207 1.53 9.32 2.40
N ALA A 208 2.75 9.09 2.91
CA ALA A 208 3.44 7.81 2.75
C ALA A 208 2.97 6.83 3.82
N VAL A 209 1.95 6.03 3.51
CA VAL A 209 1.38 5.04 4.44
C VAL A 209 2.40 3.96 4.81
N GLU A 210 3.35 3.69 3.93
CA GLU A 210 4.45 2.76 4.11
C GLU A 210 5.30 3.13 5.34
N VAL A 211 5.52 4.44 5.55
CA VAL A 211 6.20 4.97 6.75
C VAL A 211 5.40 4.64 8.00
N GLY A 212 4.09 4.82 7.94
CA GLY A 212 3.21 4.49 9.07
C GLY A 212 3.22 3.00 9.41
N HIS A 213 3.16 2.12 8.41
CA HIS A 213 3.28 0.67 8.62
C HIS A 213 4.63 0.29 9.24
N LEU A 214 5.73 0.89 8.78
CA LEU A 214 7.06 0.66 9.32
C LEU A 214 7.15 1.11 10.80
N GLU A 215 6.63 2.29 11.12
CA GLU A 215 6.64 2.80 12.50
C GLU A 215 5.78 1.96 13.47
N LEU A 216 4.70 1.36 12.99
CA LEU A 216 3.87 0.45 13.79
C LEU A 216 4.58 -0.89 14.07
N GLY A 217 5.68 -1.17 13.38
CA GLY A 217 6.56 -2.29 13.65
C GLY A 217 5.83 -3.64 13.65
N PRO A 218 5.95 -4.45 14.73
CA PRO A 218 5.33 -5.78 14.79
C PRO A 218 3.80 -5.78 14.61
N ALA A 219 3.13 -4.68 14.96
CA ALA A 219 1.67 -4.57 14.81
C ALA A 219 1.22 -4.65 13.34
N TYR A 220 2.11 -4.42 12.37
CA TYR A 220 1.83 -4.61 10.95
C TYR A 220 1.56 -6.08 10.62
N GLY A 221 2.45 -6.99 10.98
CA GLY A 221 2.24 -8.42 10.78
C GLY A 221 1.10 -8.98 11.64
N GLU A 222 0.94 -8.49 12.87
CA GLU A 222 -0.18 -8.88 13.76
C GLU A 222 -1.53 -8.47 13.18
N GLY A 223 -1.63 -7.27 12.61
CA GLY A 223 -2.84 -6.79 11.95
C GLY A 223 -3.23 -7.65 10.75
N LEU A 224 -2.27 -8.04 9.90
CA LEU A 224 -2.52 -8.94 8.76
C LEU A 224 -2.94 -10.36 9.23
N ARG A 225 -2.33 -10.89 10.30
CA ARG A 225 -2.78 -12.15 10.92
C ARG A 225 -4.20 -12.06 11.47
N SER A 226 -4.55 -10.92 12.08
CA SER A 226 -5.92 -10.65 12.52
C SER A 226 -6.91 -10.62 11.35
N TYR A 227 -6.54 -9.98 10.24
CA TYR A 227 -7.35 -9.99 9.01
C TYR A 227 -7.57 -11.41 8.48
N LEU A 228 -6.51 -12.23 8.46
CA LEU A 228 -6.57 -13.64 8.02
C LEU A 228 -7.54 -14.50 8.84
N SER A 229 -7.84 -14.14 10.10
CA SER A 229 -8.84 -14.86 10.89
C SER A 229 -10.23 -14.84 10.26
N GLY A 230 -10.51 -13.90 9.37
CA GLY A 230 -11.81 -13.71 8.72
C GLY A 230 -12.92 -13.25 9.67
N THR A 231 -12.60 -12.99 10.94
CA THR A 231 -13.59 -12.53 11.92
C THR A 231 -13.86 -11.03 11.74
N PRO A 232 -15.07 -10.54 12.03
CA PRO A 232 -15.37 -9.11 12.01
C PRO A 232 -14.40 -8.27 12.84
N GLU A 233 -14.01 -8.78 14.01
CA GLU A 233 -13.07 -8.13 14.93
C GLU A 233 -11.66 -8.03 14.31
N GLY A 234 -11.20 -9.10 13.64
CA GLY A 234 -9.90 -9.16 12.98
C GLY A 234 -9.84 -8.21 11.77
N VAL A 235 -10.89 -8.18 10.96
CA VAL A 235 -10.99 -7.24 9.83
C VAL A 235 -11.04 -5.79 10.34
N ALA A 236 -11.85 -5.50 11.36
CA ALA A 236 -11.92 -4.18 11.97
C ALA A 236 -10.57 -3.74 12.57
N ALA A 237 -9.85 -4.66 13.24
CA ALA A 237 -8.52 -4.39 13.79
C ALA A 237 -7.52 -3.96 12.68
N TRP A 238 -7.54 -4.65 11.54
CA TRP A 238 -6.71 -4.30 10.40
C TRP A 238 -7.05 -2.91 9.81
N VAL A 239 -8.33 -2.60 9.63
CA VAL A 239 -8.73 -1.28 9.12
C VAL A 239 -8.29 -0.17 10.08
N ARG A 240 -8.41 -0.38 11.40
CA ARG A 240 -7.91 0.57 12.40
C ARG A 240 -6.38 0.71 12.35
N HIS A 241 -5.64 -0.38 12.11
CA HIS A 241 -4.20 -0.33 11.87
C HIS A 241 -3.87 0.55 10.66
N CYS A 242 -4.53 0.37 9.51
CA CYS A 242 -4.34 1.21 8.33
C CYS A 242 -4.67 2.68 8.60
N ALA A 243 -5.72 2.98 9.38
CA ALA A 243 -6.03 4.35 9.80
C ALA A 243 -4.90 4.97 10.64
N SER A 244 -4.30 4.18 11.54
CA SER A 244 -3.12 4.60 12.30
C SER A 244 -1.91 4.85 11.39
N ALA A 245 -1.66 3.98 10.40
CA ALA A 245 -0.59 4.15 9.42
C ALA A 245 -0.78 5.43 8.59
N VAL A 246 -1.99 5.73 8.15
CA VAL A 246 -2.32 7.01 7.49
C VAL A 246 -2.00 8.20 8.41
N THR A 247 -2.37 8.14 9.67
CA THR A 247 -2.11 9.23 10.63
C THR A 247 -0.61 9.46 10.85
N LEU A 248 0.17 8.40 10.93
CA LEU A 248 1.63 8.47 11.03
C LEU A 248 2.27 9.02 9.74
N GLY A 249 1.80 8.59 8.58
CA GLY A 249 2.22 9.15 7.30
C GLY A 249 1.88 10.65 7.16
N VAL A 250 0.76 11.11 7.72
CA VAL A 250 0.42 12.53 7.83
C VAL A 250 1.43 13.29 8.71
N ARG A 251 1.83 12.70 9.83
CA ARG A 251 2.86 13.31 10.71
C ARG A 251 4.18 13.49 9.97
N GLU A 252 4.63 12.48 9.23
CA GLU A 252 5.82 12.56 8.39
C GLU A 252 5.70 13.65 7.31
N ALA A 253 4.59 13.71 6.59
CA ALA A 253 4.34 14.74 5.58
C ALA A 253 4.32 16.16 6.19
N THR A 254 3.79 16.30 7.40
CA THR A 254 3.80 17.56 8.14
C THR A 254 5.22 17.97 8.49
N ALA A 255 6.06 17.05 8.97
CA ALA A 255 7.48 17.31 9.25
C ALA A 255 8.25 17.74 7.99
N ILE A 256 7.95 17.14 6.82
CA ILE A 256 8.49 17.60 5.53
C ILE A 256 8.09 19.06 5.25
N CYS A 257 6.81 19.39 5.42
CA CYS A 257 6.32 20.75 5.21
C CYS A 257 7.00 21.76 6.14
N GLU A 258 7.13 21.44 7.42
CA GLU A 258 7.81 22.29 8.42
C GLU A 258 9.29 22.48 8.10
N ALA A 259 10.00 21.43 7.71
CA ALA A 259 11.38 21.51 7.28
C ALA A 259 11.54 22.44 6.07
N MET A 260 10.65 22.33 5.07
CA MET A 260 10.65 23.18 3.87
C MET A 260 10.23 24.63 4.14
N GLN A 261 9.67 24.89 5.31
CA GLN A 261 9.31 26.26 5.74
C GLN A 261 10.45 26.97 6.44
N ARG A 262 11.35 26.21 7.08
CA ARG A 262 12.53 26.75 7.80
C ARG A 262 13.73 27.01 6.89
N GLY A 263 13.86 26.31 5.78
CA GLY A 263 14.88 26.48 4.74
C GLY A 263 14.35 27.21 3.54
#